data_bdf8b4fbbb262fade6c91ce4a4a74c71
#
_entry.id   bdf8b4fbbb262fade6c91ce4a4a74c71
#
_cell.length_a   1.000
_cell.length_b   1.000
_cell.length_c   1.000
_cell.angle_alpha   90.00
_cell.angle_beta   90.00
_cell.angle_gamma   90.00
#
_symmetry.space_group_name_H-M   'P 1'
#
loop_
_entity.id
_entity.type
_entity.pdbx_description
1 polymer ?
#
loop_
_entity_poly.entity_id
_entity_poly.type
_entity_poly.pdbx_seq_one_letter_code
_entity_poly.pdbx_strand_id
1 'polypeptide(L)'
;MLTEKENYLMTLRGEVPEWVPRNMYASPGHPPATGMAMPSIMFGEMTPTGRKDIWGVEFVATKETGGMALPVPGKFLLDDITKWRDVIKAPDYSYVDWEQMAKKDLSRIDRTQTAVTASLHVGYFQTLCNFMGFTNGLMAMLEEPEEVMALFDYLNKFYLPICEKLRDYYKPDVWGITDDTATANNPFFSPEMYRELVMPFHASEAKFGVEMGIPIDMHDCGRCEDFIDDWISFGVTCWNPAQVMNDLKGIKKKYGNKLVLTGCWDSSVPPAGPALRKRWCARPCATASTPTPPAAASCSGPAPTALRTIRTS
;
A
#
# COMPACT_ATOMS: atom_id res chain seq x y z
N MET A 1 27.96 3.96 -10.65
CA MET A 1 26.63 4.56 -10.89
C MET A 1 25.65 3.63 -10.16
N LEU A 2 24.82 4.18 -9.30
CA LEU A 2 23.83 3.39 -8.56
C LEU A 2 22.78 2.79 -9.52
N THR A 3 22.24 1.65 -9.15
CA THR A 3 21.03 1.10 -9.79
C THR A 3 19.80 1.82 -9.25
N GLU A 4 18.64 1.70 -9.94
CA GLU A 4 17.37 2.23 -9.43
C GLU A 4 17.02 1.63 -8.06
N LYS A 5 17.29 0.33 -7.87
CA LYS A 5 17.12 -0.36 -6.60
C LYS A 5 17.99 0.24 -5.49
N GLU A 6 19.28 0.39 -5.73
CA GLU A 6 20.21 0.93 -4.72
C GLU A 6 19.83 2.35 -4.31
N ASN A 7 19.56 3.21 -5.29
CA ASN A 7 19.14 4.58 -5.06
C ASN A 7 17.80 4.68 -4.30
N TYR A 8 16.86 3.77 -4.58
CA TYR A 8 15.58 3.68 -3.87
C TYR A 8 15.77 3.22 -2.42
N LEU A 9 16.54 2.16 -2.19
CA LEU A 9 16.79 1.65 -0.83
C LEU A 9 17.58 2.65 0.02
N MET A 10 18.52 3.43 -0.55
CA MET A 10 19.15 4.57 0.13
C MET A 10 18.09 5.56 0.63
N THR A 11 17.12 5.91 -0.24
CA THR A 11 16.02 6.80 0.14
C THR A 11 15.24 6.27 1.32
N LEU A 12 14.88 4.98 1.30
CA LEU A 12 14.09 4.35 2.37
C LEU A 12 14.85 4.24 3.70
N ARG A 13 16.17 4.29 3.69
CA ARG A 13 17.01 4.39 4.88
C ARG A 13 17.21 5.83 5.37
N GLY A 14 16.59 6.83 4.72
CA GLY A 14 16.74 8.24 5.04
C GLY A 14 18.05 8.86 4.56
N GLU A 15 18.79 8.17 3.69
CA GLU A 15 19.99 8.69 3.02
C GLU A 15 19.59 9.60 1.84
N VAL A 16 20.53 10.41 1.37
CA VAL A 16 20.30 11.31 0.22
C VAL A 16 20.55 10.53 -1.08
N PRO A 17 19.50 10.29 -1.90
CA PRO A 17 19.66 9.59 -3.17
C PRO A 17 20.34 10.49 -4.23
N GLU A 18 20.96 9.89 -5.24
CA GLU A 18 21.53 10.65 -6.39
C GLU A 18 20.43 11.30 -7.25
N TRP A 19 19.25 10.67 -7.33
CA TRP A 19 18.05 11.21 -7.99
C TRP A 19 16.80 10.78 -7.20
N VAL A 20 15.67 11.47 -7.43
CA VAL A 20 14.39 11.11 -6.81
C VAL A 20 13.87 9.80 -7.42
N PRO A 21 13.73 8.72 -6.64
CA PRO A 21 13.24 7.43 -7.15
C PRO A 21 11.80 7.52 -7.66
N ARG A 22 11.47 6.72 -8.67
CA ARG A 22 10.14 6.73 -9.30
C ARG A 22 9.22 5.60 -8.84
N ASN A 23 9.51 5.00 -7.71
CA ASN A 23 8.73 3.91 -7.14
C ASN A 23 8.48 2.81 -8.21
N MET A 24 7.22 2.38 -8.42
CA MET A 24 6.88 1.29 -9.33
C MET A 24 6.70 1.68 -10.81
N TYR A 25 7.06 2.92 -11.19
CA TYR A 25 6.88 3.39 -12.57
C TYR A 25 8.21 3.38 -13.34
N ALA A 26 8.21 2.63 -14.45
CA ALA A 26 9.32 2.70 -15.40
C ALA A 26 9.27 3.98 -16.26
N SER A 27 10.43 4.42 -16.72
CA SER A 27 10.56 5.47 -17.75
C SER A 27 11.63 5.07 -18.75
N PRO A 28 11.71 5.71 -19.94
CA PRO A 28 12.73 5.38 -20.91
C PRO A 28 14.13 5.38 -20.31
N GLY A 29 14.82 4.25 -20.40
CA GLY A 29 16.17 4.06 -19.84
C GLY A 29 16.26 3.81 -18.33
N HIS A 30 15.12 3.80 -17.62
CA HIS A 30 15.08 3.58 -16.17
C HIS A 30 13.99 2.55 -15.83
N PRO A 31 14.35 1.37 -15.29
CA PRO A 31 13.38 0.41 -14.77
C PRO A 31 12.65 0.99 -13.54
N PRO A 32 11.55 0.38 -13.08
CA PRO A 32 10.92 0.78 -11.84
C PRO A 32 11.87 0.54 -10.66
N ALA A 33 11.88 1.46 -9.70
CA ALA A 33 12.73 1.36 -8.51
C ALA A 33 12.31 0.19 -7.60
N THR A 34 11.00 -0.10 -7.56
CA THR A 34 10.45 -1.26 -6.86
C THR A 34 9.35 -1.93 -7.66
N GLY A 35 9.19 -3.24 -7.46
CA GLY A 35 8.08 -4.04 -7.95
C GLY A 35 7.35 -4.70 -6.79
N MET A 36 6.01 -4.61 -6.81
CA MET A 36 5.20 -5.28 -5.81
C MET A 36 5.18 -6.79 -6.05
N ALA A 37 5.43 -7.56 -5.01
CA ALA A 37 5.34 -9.01 -5.01
C ALA A 37 4.27 -9.45 -4.00
N MET A 38 3.16 -9.92 -4.54
CA MET A 38 2.09 -10.59 -3.80
C MET A 38 2.01 -12.03 -4.34
N PRO A 39 1.90 -13.06 -3.48
CA PRO A 39 1.72 -14.41 -3.95
C PRO A 39 0.52 -14.51 -4.89
N SER A 40 0.70 -15.08 -6.09
CA SER A 40 -0.35 -15.07 -7.12
C SER A 40 -1.63 -15.76 -6.67
N ILE A 41 -1.56 -16.69 -5.71
CA ILE A 41 -2.71 -17.35 -5.11
C ILE A 41 -3.62 -16.37 -4.34
N MET A 42 -3.09 -15.22 -3.88
CA MET A 42 -3.85 -14.22 -3.13
C MET A 42 -4.74 -13.34 -4.02
N PHE A 43 -4.59 -13.40 -5.34
CA PHE A 43 -5.43 -12.59 -6.25
C PHE A 43 -6.86 -13.12 -6.40
N GLY A 44 -7.12 -14.37 -5.98
CA GLY A 44 -8.42 -15.00 -6.16
C GLY A 44 -8.69 -15.38 -7.63
N GLU A 45 -9.96 -15.38 -8.03
CA GLU A 45 -10.41 -15.83 -9.35
C GLU A 45 -10.85 -14.64 -10.21
N MET A 46 -10.43 -14.66 -11.49
CA MET A 46 -10.96 -13.70 -12.47
C MET A 46 -12.35 -14.14 -12.92
N THR A 47 -13.28 -13.18 -13.00
CA THR A 47 -14.63 -13.37 -13.51
C THR A 47 -14.82 -12.58 -14.81
N PRO A 48 -15.86 -12.83 -15.61
CA PRO A 48 -16.11 -12.07 -16.84
C PRO A 48 -16.29 -10.56 -16.62
N THR A 49 -16.73 -10.15 -15.44
CA THR A 49 -17.05 -8.74 -15.09
C THR A 49 -16.13 -8.12 -14.06
N GLY A 50 -15.16 -8.89 -13.54
CA GLY A 50 -14.26 -8.43 -12.51
C GLY A 50 -13.43 -9.54 -11.89
N ARG A 51 -13.49 -9.70 -10.59
CA ARG A 51 -12.80 -10.78 -9.86
C ARG A 51 -13.58 -11.18 -8.61
N LYS A 52 -13.27 -12.37 -8.11
CA LYS A 52 -13.66 -12.84 -6.79
C LYS A 52 -12.40 -13.04 -5.96
N ASP A 53 -12.31 -12.43 -4.79
CA ASP A 53 -11.13 -12.60 -3.94
C ASP A 53 -11.08 -13.96 -3.25
N ILE A 54 -10.02 -14.20 -2.49
CA ILE A 54 -9.80 -15.47 -1.79
C ILE A 54 -10.84 -15.78 -0.70
N TRP A 55 -11.56 -14.75 -0.24
CA TRP A 55 -12.62 -14.87 0.77
C TRP A 55 -14.00 -15.06 0.14
N GLY A 56 -14.12 -14.87 -1.16
CA GLY A 56 -15.37 -15.01 -1.89
C GLY A 56 -16.08 -13.69 -2.18
N VAL A 57 -15.51 -12.55 -1.85
CA VAL A 57 -16.06 -11.22 -2.20
C VAL A 57 -15.97 -11.00 -3.70
N GLU A 58 -17.09 -10.63 -4.32
CA GLU A 58 -17.14 -10.27 -5.73
C GLU A 58 -16.79 -8.79 -5.95
N PHE A 59 -15.88 -8.51 -6.89
CA PHE A 59 -15.48 -7.16 -7.28
C PHE A 59 -15.83 -6.89 -8.73
N VAL A 60 -16.21 -5.65 -9.00
CA VAL A 60 -16.49 -5.16 -10.36
C VAL A 60 -15.81 -3.82 -10.60
N ALA A 61 -15.27 -3.65 -11.81
CA ALA A 61 -14.77 -2.35 -12.26
C ALA A 61 -15.81 -1.70 -13.17
N THR A 62 -16.23 -0.48 -12.84
CA THR A 62 -17.21 0.28 -13.62
C THR A 62 -16.64 1.63 -14.07
N LYS A 63 -17.38 2.35 -14.92
CA LYS A 63 -16.99 3.71 -15.32
C LYS A 63 -17.07 4.68 -14.12
N GLU A 64 -18.04 4.48 -13.26
CA GLU A 64 -18.29 5.30 -12.06
C GLU A 64 -17.14 5.15 -11.05
N THR A 65 -16.52 3.96 -10.99
CA THR A 65 -15.34 3.72 -10.14
C THR A 65 -14.01 4.14 -10.80
N GLY A 66 -14.08 4.77 -11.98
CA GLY A 66 -12.85 5.10 -12.74
C GLY A 66 -12.06 3.88 -13.20
N GLY A 67 -12.70 2.72 -13.27
CA GLY A 67 -12.07 1.44 -13.63
C GLY A 67 -11.44 0.70 -12.44
N MET A 68 -11.54 1.21 -11.22
CA MET A 68 -11.12 0.48 -10.01
C MET A 68 -12.13 -0.62 -9.68
N ALA A 69 -11.61 -1.79 -9.33
CA ALA A 69 -12.45 -2.90 -8.87
C ALA A 69 -12.85 -2.69 -7.42
N LEU A 70 -14.14 -2.48 -7.18
CA LEU A 70 -14.74 -2.36 -5.84
C LEU A 70 -15.69 -3.53 -5.59
N PRO A 71 -15.99 -3.88 -4.32
CA PRO A 71 -17.01 -4.87 -4.01
C PRO A 71 -18.33 -4.55 -4.71
N VAL A 72 -19.01 -5.56 -5.22
CA VAL A 72 -20.30 -5.38 -5.90
C VAL A 72 -21.31 -4.81 -4.91
N PRO A 73 -21.91 -3.64 -5.17
CA PRO A 73 -22.86 -3.03 -4.24
C PRO A 73 -24.02 -3.97 -3.88
N GLY A 74 -24.30 -4.10 -2.59
CA GLY A 74 -25.37 -4.97 -2.07
C GLY A 74 -25.08 -6.48 -2.12
N LYS A 75 -23.86 -6.90 -2.50
CA LYS A 75 -23.43 -8.31 -2.47
C LYS A 75 -22.30 -8.50 -1.44
N PHE A 76 -22.59 -8.20 -0.20
CA PHE A 76 -21.64 -8.42 0.87
C PHE A 76 -21.78 -9.84 1.45
N LEU A 77 -20.71 -10.35 2.04
CA LEU A 77 -20.71 -11.69 2.63
C LEU A 77 -21.39 -11.73 3.99
N LEU A 78 -21.33 -10.62 4.74
CA LEU A 78 -21.84 -10.50 6.10
C LEU A 78 -22.81 -9.32 6.22
N ASP A 79 -24.00 -9.58 6.71
CA ASP A 79 -24.95 -8.55 7.14
C ASP A 79 -24.83 -8.29 8.67
N ASP A 80 -24.32 -9.27 9.42
CA ASP A 80 -24.20 -9.28 10.88
C ASP A 80 -22.81 -9.84 11.25
N ILE A 81 -21.98 -9.01 11.90
CA ILE A 81 -20.62 -9.41 12.27
C ILE A 81 -20.59 -10.64 13.18
N THR A 82 -21.58 -10.83 14.05
CA THR A 82 -21.64 -11.99 14.99
C THR A 82 -21.71 -13.34 14.27
N LYS A 83 -22.05 -13.32 12.97
CA LYS A 83 -22.16 -14.52 12.11
C LYS A 83 -20.87 -14.85 11.35
N TRP A 84 -19.82 -14.06 11.50
CA TRP A 84 -18.61 -14.22 10.67
C TRP A 84 -18.03 -15.64 10.73
N ARG A 85 -18.10 -16.31 11.88
CA ARG A 85 -17.58 -17.67 12.05
C ARG A 85 -18.26 -18.72 11.18
N ASP A 86 -19.51 -18.49 10.81
CA ASP A 86 -20.28 -19.40 9.95
C ASP A 86 -19.97 -19.16 8.46
N VAL A 87 -19.68 -17.91 8.09
CA VAL A 87 -19.56 -17.43 6.70
C VAL A 87 -18.12 -17.38 6.23
N ILE A 88 -17.23 -16.74 6.99
CA ILE A 88 -15.84 -16.51 6.58
C ILE A 88 -15.00 -17.76 6.85
N LYS A 89 -14.45 -18.32 5.80
CA LYS A 89 -13.59 -19.51 5.85
C LYS A 89 -12.28 -19.23 5.13
N ALA A 90 -11.17 -19.45 5.83
CA ALA A 90 -9.85 -19.34 5.25
C ALA A 90 -9.64 -20.44 4.20
N PRO A 91 -9.07 -20.10 3.03
CA PRO A 91 -8.69 -21.10 2.05
C PRO A 91 -7.59 -22.01 2.59
N ASP A 92 -7.57 -23.26 2.12
CA ASP A 92 -6.47 -24.18 2.39
C ASP A 92 -5.37 -24.00 1.34
N TYR A 93 -4.18 -23.62 1.79
CA TYR A 93 -2.97 -23.46 0.97
C TYR A 93 -1.88 -24.47 1.32
N SER A 94 -2.22 -25.55 2.02
CA SER A 94 -1.27 -26.61 2.40
C SER A 94 -0.61 -27.32 1.23
N TYR A 95 -1.27 -27.33 0.05
CA TYR A 95 -0.81 -27.97 -1.18
C TYR A 95 0.13 -27.08 -2.03
N VAL A 96 0.35 -25.82 -1.61
CA VAL A 96 1.07 -24.84 -2.45
C VAL A 96 2.58 -25.07 -2.40
N ASP A 97 3.19 -25.24 -3.59
CA ASP A 97 4.64 -25.16 -3.76
C ASP A 97 5.06 -23.68 -3.80
N TRP A 98 5.40 -23.17 -2.62
CA TRP A 98 5.75 -21.77 -2.42
C TRP A 98 7.05 -21.37 -3.13
N GLU A 99 8.01 -22.29 -3.26
CA GLU A 99 9.26 -22.01 -3.98
C GLU A 99 8.98 -21.81 -5.47
N GLN A 100 8.22 -22.71 -6.09
CA GLN A 100 7.86 -22.61 -7.49
C GLN A 100 6.98 -21.37 -7.76
N MET A 101 6.03 -21.09 -6.87
CA MET A 101 5.19 -19.89 -6.96
C MET A 101 6.01 -18.61 -6.89
N ALA A 102 6.88 -18.45 -5.91
CA ALA A 102 7.74 -17.28 -5.76
C ALA A 102 8.63 -17.09 -7.00
N LYS A 103 9.22 -18.17 -7.52
CA LYS A 103 10.04 -18.13 -8.73
C LYS A 103 9.23 -17.64 -9.95
N LYS A 104 7.98 -18.09 -10.09
CA LYS A 104 7.08 -17.64 -11.15
C LYS A 104 6.68 -16.18 -10.98
N ASP A 105 6.22 -15.79 -9.80
CA ASP A 105 5.73 -14.44 -9.51
C ASP A 105 6.82 -13.38 -9.67
N LEU A 106 8.04 -13.70 -9.26
CA LEU A 106 9.21 -12.82 -9.37
C LEU A 106 9.89 -12.84 -10.75
N SER A 107 9.49 -13.73 -11.66
CA SER A 107 10.18 -13.96 -12.95
C SER A 107 10.26 -12.70 -13.84
N ARG A 108 9.39 -11.71 -13.61
CA ARG A 108 9.34 -10.46 -14.39
C ARG A 108 10.10 -9.31 -13.73
N ILE A 109 10.67 -9.53 -12.54
CA ILE A 109 11.38 -8.50 -11.77
C ILE A 109 12.87 -8.76 -11.90
N ASP A 110 13.60 -7.85 -12.54
CA ASP A 110 15.06 -7.85 -12.49
C ASP A 110 15.51 -7.32 -11.12
N ARG A 111 15.78 -8.23 -10.20
CA ARG A 111 16.17 -7.90 -8.84
C ARG A 111 17.54 -7.22 -8.71
N THR A 112 18.31 -7.12 -9.77
CA THR A 112 19.56 -6.34 -9.79
C THR A 112 19.28 -4.85 -9.95
N GLN A 113 18.15 -4.50 -10.57
CA GLN A 113 17.75 -3.13 -10.87
C GLN A 113 16.54 -2.65 -10.07
N THR A 114 15.66 -3.56 -9.67
CA THR A 114 14.35 -3.28 -9.06
C THR A 114 14.26 -3.95 -7.70
N ALA A 115 13.95 -3.18 -6.66
CA ALA A 115 13.66 -3.73 -5.33
C ALA A 115 12.33 -4.50 -5.35
N VAL A 116 12.21 -5.51 -4.50
CA VAL A 116 10.97 -6.26 -4.28
C VAL A 116 10.29 -5.75 -3.03
N THR A 117 9.09 -5.17 -3.16
CA THR A 117 8.23 -4.84 -2.03
C THR A 117 7.21 -5.96 -1.84
N ALA A 118 7.26 -6.64 -0.69
CA ALA A 118 6.25 -7.62 -0.33
C ALA A 118 4.95 -6.91 0.04
N SER A 119 3.82 -7.44 -0.43
CA SER A 119 2.48 -7.06 -0.03
C SER A 119 1.62 -8.31 0.01
N LEU A 120 0.69 -8.40 0.95
CA LEU A 120 -0.07 -9.64 1.16
C LEU A 120 -1.56 -9.46 0.89
N HIS A 121 -2.17 -8.42 1.44
CA HIS A 121 -3.62 -8.17 1.36
C HIS A 121 -3.92 -6.66 1.39
N VAL A 122 -5.19 -6.31 1.32
CA VAL A 122 -5.66 -4.92 1.27
C VAL A 122 -5.81 -4.24 2.64
N GLY A 123 -5.50 -4.94 3.72
CA GLY A 123 -5.65 -4.46 5.09
C GLY A 123 -6.82 -5.08 5.84
N TYR A 124 -6.82 -4.93 7.16
CA TYR A 124 -7.85 -5.52 8.04
C TYR A 124 -9.15 -4.73 7.98
N PHE A 125 -9.07 -3.40 8.11
CA PHE A 125 -10.25 -2.54 8.01
C PHE A 125 -10.87 -2.60 6.61
N GLN A 126 -10.04 -2.52 5.57
CA GLN A 126 -10.52 -2.65 4.20
C GLN A 126 -11.16 -4.02 3.95
N THR A 127 -10.63 -5.10 4.53
CA THR A 127 -11.23 -6.44 4.43
C THR A 127 -12.57 -6.50 5.15
N LEU A 128 -12.71 -5.89 6.33
CA LEU A 128 -14.00 -5.79 7.03
C LEU A 128 -15.03 -5.06 6.17
N CYS A 129 -14.64 -3.94 5.56
CA CYS A 129 -15.50 -3.19 4.64
C CYS A 129 -15.87 -4.01 3.39
N ASN A 130 -14.98 -4.84 2.89
CA ASN A 130 -15.26 -5.73 1.77
C ASN A 130 -16.28 -6.81 2.14
N PHE A 131 -16.26 -7.31 3.40
CA PHE A 131 -17.21 -8.32 3.87
C PHE A 131 -18.60 -7.76 4.16
N MET A 132 -18.70 -6.54 4.73
CA MET A 132 -19.95 -6.00 5.29
C MET A 132 -20.47 -4.77 4.55
N GLY A 133 -19.68 -4.18 3.67
CA GLY A 133 -19.88 -2.82 3.20
C GLY A 133 -19.35 -1.78 4.20
N PHE A 134 -19.04 -0.60 3.69
CA PHE A 134 -18.35 0.45 4.46
C PHE A 134 -19.10 0.87 5.73
N THR A 135 -20.41 1.18 5.60
CA THR A 135 -21.22 1.63 6.73
C THR A 135 -21.35 0.55 7.81
N ASN A 136 -21.70 -0.68 7.40
CA ASN A 136 -21.88 -1.77 8.36
C ASN A 136 -20.55 -2.17 9.01
N GLY A 137 -19.42 -2.12 8.27
CA GLY A 137 -18.10 -2.36 8.83
C GLY A 137 -17.73 -1.35 9.93
N LEU A 138 -17.98 -0.05 9.70
CA LEU A 138 -17.76 0.98 10.73
C LEU A 138 -18.71 0.84 11.92
N MET A 139 -20.00 0.51 11.67
CA MET A 139 -20.94 0.25 12.75
C MET A 139 -20.50 -0.95 13.60
N ALA A 140 -20.05 -2.03 12.98
CA ALA A 140 -19.55 -3.19 13.68
C ALA A 140 -18.35 -2.88 14.60
N MET A 141 -17.43 -2.00 14.16
CA MET A 141 -16.30 -1.55 15.00
C MET A 141 -16.75 -0.80 16.25
N LEU A 142 -17.91 -0.13 16.21
CA LEU A 142 -18.47 0.62 17.34
C LEU A 142 -19.36 -0.23 18.24
N GLU A 143 -20.20 -1.09 17.64
CA GLU A 143 -21.25 -1.81 18.33
C GLU A 143 -20.79 -3.20 18.83
N GLU A 144 -19.90 -3.86 18.07
CA GLU A 144 -19.42 -5.21 18.32
C GLU A 144 -17.87 -5.32 18.18
N PRO A 145 -17.09 -4.46 18.88
CA PRO A 145 -15.63 -4.39 18.72
C PRO A 145 -14.94 -5.72 19.03
N GLU A 146 -15.47 -6.50 19.97
CA GLU A 146 -14.92 -7.81 20.34
C GLU A 146 -15.04 -8.82 19.19
N GLU A 147 -16.15 -8.81 18.45
CA GLU A 147 -16.34 -9.67 17.29
C GLU A 147 -15.46 -9.23 16.10
N VAL A 148 -15.27 -7.92 15.92
CA VAL A 148 -14.34 -7.40 14.92
C VAL A 148 -12.91 -7.81 15.25
N MET A 149 -12.47 -7.69 16.51
CA MET A 149 -11.16 -8.17 16.94
C MET A 149 -10.98 -9.67 16.73
N ALA A 150 -12.01 -10.47 17.05
CA ALA A 150 -11.98 -11.92 16.87
C ALA A 150 -11.89 -12.30 15.37
N LEU A 151 -12.56 -11.56 14.49
CA LEU A 151 -12.42 -11.72 13.04
C LEU A 151 -11.01 -11.35 12.58
N PHE A 152 -10.49 -10.21 13.03
CA PHE A 152 -9.13 -9.80 12.64
C PHE A 152 -8.05 -10.75 13.15
N ASP A 153 -8.21 -11.31 14.37
CA ASP A 153 -7.33 -12.37 14.87
C ASP A 153 -7.40 -13.64 14.01
N TYR A 154 -8.59 -14.01 13.55
CA TYR A 154 -8.76 -15.14 12.62
C TYR A 154 -8.06 -14.87 11.27
N LEU A 155 -8.23 -13.69 10.70
CA LEU A 155 -7.54 -13.29 9.47
C LEU A 155 -6.01 -13.26 9.67
N ASN A 156 -5.55 -12.70 10.77
CA ASN A 156 -4.13 -12.63 11.11
C ASN A 156 -3.49 -14.03 11.22
N LYS A 157 -4.17 -14.97 11.90
CA LYS A 157 -3.73 -16.37 11.97
C LYS A 157 -3.62 -17.05 10.61
N PHE A 158 -4.40 -16.62 9.64
CA PHE A 158 -4.28 -17.07 8.26
C PHE A 158 -3.11 -16.39 7.53
N TYR A 159 -2.92 -15.07 7.73
CA TYR A 159 -1.91 -14.30 7.01
C TYR A 159 -0.48 -14.54 7.52
N LEU A 160 -0.26 -14.68 8.84
CA LEU A 160 1.10 -14.81 9.39
C LEU A 160 1.90 -15.98 8.80
N PRO A 161 1.35 -17.20 8.62
CA PRO A 161 2.07 -18.27 7.92
C PRO A 161 2.44 -17.92 6.48
N ILE A 162 1.63 -17.09 5.80
CA ILE A 162 1.94 -16.63 4.44
C ILE A 162 3.03 -15.56 4.47
N CYS A 163 3.07 -14.71 5.50
CA CYS A 163 4.19 -13.79 5.74
C CYS A 163 5.52 -14.54 5.89
N GLU A 164 5.53 -15.70 6.58
CA GLU A 164 6.71 -16.57 6.65
C GLU A 164 7.14 -17.03 5.26
N LYS A 165 6.20 -17.40 4.39
CA LYS A 165 6.52 -17.80 3.01
C LYS A 165 7.03 -16.63 2.18
N LEU A 166 6.47 -15.43 2.38
CA LEU A 166 7.00 -14.19 1.75
C LEU A 166 8.44 -13.94 2.18
N ARG A 167 8.75 -14.00 3.47
CA ARG A 167 10.10 -13.87 3.99
C ARG A 167 11.05 -14.90 3.38
N ASP A 168 10.68 -16.17 3.41
CA ASP A 168 11.56 -17.28 3.11
C ASP A 168 11.79 -17.48 1.61
N TYR A 169 10.76 -17.33 0.78
CA TYR A 169 10.80 -17.62 -0.65
C TYR A 169 10.85 -16.37 -1.54
N TYR A 170 10.13 -15.30 -1.18
CA TYR A 170 10.14 -14.06 -1.96
C TYR A 170 11.33 -13.17 -1.58
N LYS A 171 11.82 -13.24 -0.34
CA LYS A 171 12.99 -12.50 0.18
C LYS A 171 12.92 -11.03 -0.23
N PRO A 172 11.90 -10.29 0.23
CA PRO A 172 11.68 -8.91 -0.19
C PRO A 172 12.80 -7.98 0.28
N ASP A 173 12.97 -6.87 -0.41
CA ASP A 173 13.85 -5.76 -0.03
C ASP A 173 13.12 -4.71 0.82
N VAL A 174 11.78 -4.68 0.76
CA VAL A 174 10.87 -3.80 1.50
C VAL A 174 9.66 -4.59 1.95
N TRP A 175 9.22 -4.39 3.19
CA TRP A 175 8.01 -5.00 3.73
C TRP A 175 6.85 -4.01 3.60
N GLY A 176 5.83 -4.33 2.82
CA GLY A 176 4.64 -3.51 2.64
C GLY A 176 3.51 -3.95 3.57
N ILE A 177 2.91 -2.97 4.24
CA ILE A 177 1.65 -3.12 4.98
C ILE A 177 0.64 -2.22 4.30
N THR A 178 -0.59 -2.69 4.14
CA THR A 178 -1.63 -1.96 3.43
C THR A 178 -2.89 -1.88 4.27
N ASP A 179 -3.46 -0.69 4.34
CA ASP A 179 -4.87 -0.45 4.68
C ASP A 179 -5.27 0.90 4.07
N ASP A 180 -6.55 1.24 4.12
CA ASP A 180 -7.07 2.56 3.75
C ASP A 180 -8.01 3.01 4.88
N THR A 181 -7.48 3.81 5.82
CA THR A 181 -8.14 4.12 7.10
C THR A 181 -8.69 5.54 7.19
N ALA A 182 -8.58 6.34 6.11
CA ALA A 182 -8.95 7.75 6.14
C ALA A 182 -9.60 8.25 4.85
N THR A 183 -10.39 9.31 5.00
CA THR A 183 -10.81 10.18 3.90
C THR A 183 -9.76 11.27 3.62
N ALA A 184 -10.04 12.14 2.65
CA ALA A 184 -9.24 13.35 2.43
C ALA A 184 -9.29 14.36 3.59
N ASN A 185 -10.27 14.26 4.48
CA ASN A 185 -10.46 15.23 5.57
C ASN A 185 -10.07 14.68 6.94
N ASN A 186 -10.44 13.44 7.24
CA ASN A 186 -10.25 12.82 8.55
C ASN A 186 -10.11 11.31 8.42
N PRO A 187 -9.47 10.63 9.41
CA PRO A 187 -9.59 9.21 9.59
C PRO A 187 -11.05 8.75 9.71
N PHE A 188 -11.33 7.50 9.38
CA PHE A 188 -12.67 6.91 9.52
C PHE A 188 -13.02 6.61 10.98
N PHE A 189 -12.02 6.45 11.83
CA PHE A 189 -12.15 6.17 13.27
C PHE A 189 -11.05 6.89 14.05
N SER A 190 -11.20 6.96 15.37
CA SER A 190 -10.25 7.67 16.23
C SER A 190 -8.90 6.93 16.34
N PRO A 191 -7.82 7.65 16.70
CA PRO A 191 -6.54 7.01 17.00
C PRO A 191 -6.62 5.96 18.12
N GLU A 192 -7.52 6.14 19.09
CA GLU A 192 -7.75 5.18 20.16
C GLU A 192 -8.33 3.88 19.61
N MET A 193 -9.35 3.97 18.75
CA MET A 193 -9.95 2.81 18.08
C MET A 193 -8.95 2.13 17.14
N TYR A 194 -8.11 2.90 16.44
CA TYR A 194 -7.01 2.34 15.65
C TYR A 194 -6.09 1.48 16.50
N ARG A 195 -5.62 2.01 17.65
CA ARG A 195 -4.71 1.30 18.57
C ARG A 195 -5.33 0.05 19.16
N GLU A 196 -6.62 0.08 19.40
CA GLU A 196 -7.34 -1.05 20.00
C GLU A 196 -7.63 -2.14 18.97
N LEU A 197 -8.19 -1.79 17.81
CA LEU A 197 -8.79 -2.76 16.90
C LEU A 197 -7.91 -3.12 15.69
N VAL A 198 -7.05 -2.23 15.20
CA VAL A 198 -6.33 -2.42 13.92
C VAL A 198 -4.82 -2.54 14.12
N MET A 199 -4.23 -1.62 14.87
CA MET A 199 -2.78 -1.53 15.07
C MET A 199 -2.12 -2.85 15.52
N PRO A 200 -2.70 -3.69 16.41
CA PRO A 200 -2.07 -4.94 16.83
C PRO A 200 -1.77 -5.88 15.66
N PHE A 201 -2.62 -5.87 14.65
CA PHE A 201 -2.50 -6.72 13.47
C PHE A 201 -1.48 -6.16 12.47
N HIS A 202 -1.49 -4.85 12.22
CA HIS A 202 -0.43 -4.19 11.45
C HIS A 202 0.95 -4.41 12.09
N ALA A 203 1.06 -4.26 13.41
CA ALA A 203 2.30 -4.49 14.14
C ALA A 203 2.79 -5.95 14.05
N SER A 204 1.86 -6.92 14.06
CA SER A 204 2.21 -8.33 13.93
C SER A 204 2.82 -8.67 12.56
N GLU A 205 2.37 -8.03 11.50
CA GLU A 205 2.94 -8.17 10.15
C GLU A 205 4.24 -7.37 9.99
N ALA A 206 4.31 -6.15 10.56
CA ALA A 206 5.51 -5.33 10.56
C ALA A 206 6.73 -6.04 11.16
N LYS A 207 6.48 -6.91 12.14
CA LYS A 207 7.51 -7.70 12.81
C LYS A 207 8.42 -8.45 11.83
N PHE A 208 7.89 -8.95 10.72
CA PHE A 208 8.70 -9.61 9.70
C PHE A 208 9.72 -8.65 9.06
N GLY A 209 9.32 -7.44 8.73
CA GLY A 209 10.23 -6.41 8.22
C GLY A 209 11.29 -6.02 9.24
N VAL A 210 10.90 -5.85 10.52
CA VAL A 210 11.83 -5.57 11.63
C VAL A 210 12.84 -6.69 11.80
N GLU A 211 12.40 -7.95 11.85
CA GLU A 211 13.27 -9.13 11.99
C GLU A 211 14.23 -9.30 10.81
N MET A 212 13.80 -8.94 9.61
CA MET A 212 14.64 -8.95 8.41
C MET A 212 15.60 -7.75 8.34
N GLY A 213 15.39 -6.71 9.17
CA GLY A 213 16.16 -5.46 9.11
C GLY A 213 15.96 -4.67 7.82
N ILE A 214 14.78 -4.76 7.20
CA ILE A 214 14.43 -4.08 5.95
C ILE A 214 13.42 -2.94 6.19
N PRO A 215 13.35 -1.93 5.30
CA PRO A 215 12.35 -0.86 5.40
C PRO A 215 10.93 -1.40 5.41
N ILE A 216 10.06 -0.77 6.20
CA ILE A 216 8.63 -1.07 6.25
C ILE A 216 7.88 0.10 5.64
N ASP A 217 7.11 -0.19 4.59
CA ASP A 217 6.34 0.76 3.81
C ASP A 217 4.84 0.61 4.13
N MET A 218 4.28 1.59 4.84
CA MET A 218 2.85 1.65 5.14
C MET A 218 2.11 2.30 3.99
N HIS A 219 1.22 1.55 3.35
CA HIS A 219 0.26 2.09 2.39
C HIS A 219 -1.04 2.43 3.11
N ASP A 220 -1.35 3.72 3.21
CA ASP A 220 -2.62 4.20 3.75
C ASP A 220 -2.97 5.53 3.09
N CYS A 221 -4.10 5.56 2.37
CA CYS A 221 -4.60 6.72 1.67
C CYS A 221 -5.35 7.67 2.60
N GLY A 222 -5.36 8.95 2.26
CA GLY A 222 -6.15 9.95 2.96
C GLY A 222 -5.34 10.80 3.95
N ARG A 223 -6.05 11.43 4.88
CA ARG A 223 -5.47 12.24 5.94
C ARG A 223 -5.13 11.36 7.15
N CYS A 224 -3.98 10.71 7.08
CA CYS A 224 -3.53 9.69 8.05
C CYS A 224 -2.49 10.21 9.05
N GLU A 225 -2.20 11.51 9.08
CA GLU A 225 -1.13 12.09 9.92
C GLU A 225 -1.28 11.78 11.42
N ASP A 226 -2.49 11.50 11.88
CA ASP A 226 -2.80 11.17 13.27
C ASP A 226 -2.29 9.79 13.69
N PHE A 227 -1.96 8.90 12.74
CA PHE A 227 -1.48 7.55 13.00
C PHE A 227 0.05 7.40 12.90
N ILE A 228 0.78 8.43 12.48
CA ILE A 228 2.22 8.32 12.18
C ILE A 228 3.05 7.90 13.39
N ASP A 229 2.75 8.41 14.58
CA ASP A 229 3.48 8.03 15.80
C ASP A 229 3.28 6.54 16.12
N ASP A 230 2.06 6.04 15.91
CA ASP A 230 1.74 4.63 16.09
C ASP A 230 2.49 3.77 15.07
N TRP A 231 2.51 4.15 13.79
CA TRP A 231 3.24 3.45 12.74
C TRP A 231 4.73 3.35 13.02
N ILE A 232 5.35 4.46 13.43
CA ILE A 232 6.77 4.48 13.80
C ILE A 232 7.04 3.56 14.99
N SER A 233 6.10 3.46 15.94
CA SER A 233 6.27 2.64 17.15
C SER A 233 6.45 1.15 16.86
N PHE A 234 5.85 0.64 15.76
CA PHE A 234 6.02 -0.75 15.35
C PHE A 234 6.96 -0.94 14.14
N GLY A 235 7.71 0.11 13.77
CA GLY A 235 8.83 -0.01 12.85
C GLY A 235 8.61 0.51 11.44
N VAL A 236 7.50 1.17 11.12
CA VAL A 236 7.28 1.80 9.81
C VAL A 236 8.33 2.89 9.57
N THR A 237 8.97 2.84 8.42
CA THR A 237 10.00 3.80 8.00
C THR A 237 9.62 4.59 6.74
N CYS A 238 8.57 4.16 6.05
CA CYS A 238 8.06 4.81 4.84
C CYS A 238 6.53 4.84 4.85
N TRP A 239 5.94 5.92 4.35
CA TRP A 239 4.51 6.05 4.13
C TRP A 239 4.20 6.40 2.68
N ASN A 240 3.31 5.62 2.05
CA ASN A 240 2.79 5.85 0.72
C ASN A 240 1.26 5.63 0.64
N PRO A 241 0.53 6.44 -0.12
CA PRO A 241 0.96 7.74 -0.64
C PRO A 241 0.81 8.81 0.45
N ALA A 242 1.87 9.53 0.75
CA ALA A 242 1.78 10.72 1.60
C ALA A 242 1.10 11.84 0.80
N GLN A 243 -0.23 11.90 0.87
CA GLN A 243 -1.05 12.78 0.04
C GLN A 243 -1.09 14.21 0.58
N VAL A 244 -1.33 15.17 -0.31
CA VAL A 244 -1.18 16.63 -0.07
C VAL A 244 -2.21 17.24 0.89
N MET A 245 -3.26 16.50 1.29
CA MET A 245 -4.19 16.94 2.33
C MET A 245 -3.59 16.89 3.74
N ASN A 246 -2.44 16.22 3.91
CA ASN A 246 -1.70 16.16 5.17
C ASN A 246 -0.71 17.33 5.29
N ASP A 247 -0.32 17.72 6.50
CA ASP A 247 0.75 18.70 6.70
C ASP A 247 2.13 18.07 6.45
N LEU A 248 2.43 17.78 5.18
CA LEU A 248 3.68 17.14 4.77
C LEU A 248 4.93 17.88 5.25
N LYS A 249 4.87 19.23 5.35
CA LYS A 249 6.00 20.03 5.84
C LYS A 249 6.19 19.87 7.35
N GLY A 250 5.11 19.92 8.11
CA GLY A 250 5.12 19.67 9.55
C GLY A 250 5.56 18.25 9.87
N ILE A 251 5.05 17.26 9.15
CA ILE A 251 5.45 15.86 9.27
C ILE A 251 6.97 15.73 9.04
N LYS A 252 7.47 16.28 7.93
CA LYS A 252 8.90 16.20 7.62
C LYS A 252 9.76 16.92 8.63
N LYS A 253 9.29 18.05 9.17
CA LYS A 253 9.96 18.77 10.25
C LYS A 253 10.00 17.96 11.55
N LYS A 254 8.91 17.27 11.90
CA LYS A 254 8.78 16.48 13.14
C LYS A 254 9.63 15.21 13.08
N TYR A 255 9.52 14.45 11.99
CA TYR A 255 10.10 13.10 11.93
C TYR A 255 11.44 13.02 11.20
N GLY A 256 11.79 14.04 10.39
CA GLY A 256 13.07 14.08 9.67
C GLY A 256 13.27 12.85 8.79
N ASN A 257 14.41 12.16 8.97
CA ASN A 257 14.76 10.95 8.22
C ASN A 257 14.18 9.66 8.83
N LYS A 258 13.46 9.75 9.96
CA LYS A 258 12.81 8.58 10.56
C LYS A 258 11.61 8.09 9.72
N LEU A 259 11.01 8.99 8.94
CA LEU A 259 9.89 8.65 8.06
C LEU A 259 10.13 9.22 6.66
N VAL A 260 10.17 8.34 5.69
CA VAL A 260 10.23 8.67 4.27
C VAL A 260 8.82 8.83 3.74
N LEU A 261 8.56 9.95 3.06
CA LEU A 261 7.27 10.21 2.45
C LEU A 261 7.33 9.90 0.96
N THR A 262 6.51 8.98 0.51
CA THR A 262 6.37 8.59 -0.90
C THR A 262 5.08 9.18 -1.46
N GLY A 263 5.12 9.72 -2.68
CA GLY A 263 4.00 10.42 -3.30
C GLY A 263 4.16 11.92 -3.22
N CYS A 264 3.58 12.56 -2.22
CA CYS A 264 3.64 14.03 -2.02
C CYS A 264 3.17 14.84 -3.24
N TRP A 265 2.37 14.24 -4.11
CA TRP A 265 1.89 14.81 -5.35
C TRP A 265 0.37 15.00 -5.32
N ASP A 266 -0.08 16.17 -5.79
CA ASP A 266 -1.50 16.41 -5.98
C ASP A 266 -1.98 15.79 -7.30
N SER A 267 -2.61 14.62 -7.20
CA SER A 267 -3.15 13.89 -8.35
C SER A 267 -4.43 14.50 -8.91
N SER A 268 -5.07 15.44 -8.20
CA SER A 268 -6.26 16.16 -8.65
C SER A 268 -5.95 17.26 -9.66
N VAL A 269 -4.68 17.71 -9.70
CA VAL A 269 -4.24 18.71 -10.68
C VAL A 269 -3.93 18.01 -12.02
N PRO A 270 -4.56 18.42 -13.14
CA PRO A 270 -4.24 17.87 -14.44
C PRO A 270 -2.72 17.90 -14.69
N PRO A 271 -2.14 16.86 -15.30
CA PRO A 271 -0.71 16.84 -15.58
C PRO A 271 -0.36 18.07 -16.42
N ALA A 272 0.53 18.90 -15.88
CA ALA A 272 1.01 20.08 -16.58
C ALA A 272 1.51 19.68 -17.99
N GLY A 273 1.08 20.39 -19.01
CA GLY A 273 1.53 20.17 -20.39
C GLY A 273 3.06 20.18 -20.49
N PRO A 274 3.64 19.74 -21.60
CA PRO A 274 5.10 19.53 -21.74
C PRO A 274 5.97 20.73 -21.33
N ALA A 275 5.47 21.95 -21.48
CA ALA A 275 6.18 23.18 -21.10
C ALA A 275 6.24 23.39 -19.57
N LEU A 276 5.19 23.00 -18.85
CA LEU A 276 5.14 23.07 -17.39
C LEU A 276 5.90 21.91 -16.73
N ARG A 277 5.94 20.73 -17.36
CA ARG A 277 6.80 19.61 -16.92
C ARG A 277 8.26 20.01 -16.83
N LYS A 278 8.79 20.71 -17.84
CA LYS A 278 10.17 21.23 -17.81
C LYS A 278 10.40 22.23 -16.67
N ARG A 279 9.40 23.04 -16.34
CA ARG A 279 9.50 24.07 -15.30
C ARG A 279 9.43 23.50 -13.88
N TRP A 280 8.69 22.42 -13.68
CA TRP A 280 8.57 21.73 -12.38
C TRP A 280 9.78 20.81 -12.10
N CYS A 281 10.23 20.06 -13.09
CA CYS A 281 11.43 19.23 -12.97
C CYS A 281 12.73 20.05 -13.01
N ALA A 282 12.70 21.31 -13.49
CA ALA A 282 13.85 22.19 -13.58
C ALA A 282 13.92 23.26 -12.46
N ARG A 283 12.98 23.27 -11.50
CA ARG A 283 13.21 24.02 -10.27
C ARG A 283 14.13 23.18 -9.39
N PRO A 284 15.42 23.52 -9.27
CA PRO A 284 16.22 22.98 -8.18
C PRO A 284 15.52 23.38 -6.89
N CYS A 285 15.53 22.54 -5.89
CA CYS A 285 15.31 22.91 -4.48
C CYS A 285 16.42 23.87 -4.01
N ALA A 286 16.63 24.96 -4.73
CA ALA A 286 17.64 25.94 -4.49
C ALA A 286 16.98 27.30 -4.28
N THR A 287 16.45 27.51 -3.09
CA THR A 287 16.56 28.78 -2.36
C THR A 287 16.21 28.52 -0.90
N ALA A 288 17.12 27.86 -0.19
CA ALA A 288 17.31 28.09 1.23
C ALA A 288 18.83 28.10 1.44
N SER A 289 19.33 29.27 1.72
CA SER A 289 20.68 29.52 2.18
C SER A 289 20.86 28.92 3.57
N THR A 290 21.09 27.62 3.64
CA THR A 290 21.74 26.80 4.67
C THR A 290 21.72 25.36 4.17
N PRO A 291 22.78 24.56 4.28
CA PRO A 291 22.81 23.20 3.79
C PRO A 291 22.08 22.29 4.78
N THR A 292 20.74 22.23 4.67
CA THR A 292 19.97 21.12 5.20
C THR A 292 19.81 20.13 4.03
N PRO A 293 20.23 18.88 4.14
CA PRO A 293 20.08 17.92 3.07
C PRO A 293 18.61 17.81 2.67
N PRO A 294 18.31 17.77 1.36
CA PRO A 294 16.93 17.68 0.90
C PRO A 294 16.29 16.39 1.42
N ALA A 295 15.09 16.53 1.95
CA ALA A 295 14.28 15.40 2.34
C ALA A 295 14.03 14.50 1.13
N ALA A 296 14.36 13.23 1.25
CA ALA A 296 14.08 12.25 0.21
C ALA A 296 12.56 12.15 -0.01
N ALA A 297 12.10 12.57 -1.17
CA ALA A 297 10.73 12.40 -1.62
C ALA A 297 10.74 11.58 -2.91
N SER A 298 10.01 10.47 -2.94
CA SER A 298 9.77 9.75 -4.19
C SER A 298 8.53 10.34 -4.87
N CYS A 299 8.61 10.64 -6.16
CA CYS A 299 7.45 11.08 -6.95
C CYS A 299 6.82 9.87 -7.63
N SER A 300 5.68 9.42 -7.13
CA SER A 300 4.82 8.46 -7.84
C SER A 300 3.66 9.21 -8.49
N GLY A 301 3.75 9.42 -9.81
CA GLY A 301 2.64 9.97 -10.58
C GLY A 301 2.14 8.94 -11.60
N PRO A 302 0.84 8.91 -11.95
CA PRO A 302 0.33 7.98 -12.95
C PRO A 302 1.00 8.22 -14.31
N ALA A 303 1.36 7.12 -14.98
CA ALA A 303 1.82 7.17 -16.35
C ALA A 303 0.70 7.75 -17.24
N PRO A 304 1.02 8.59 -18.26
CA PRO A 304 0.00 9.08 -19.17
C PRO A 304 -0.58 7.90 -19.95
N THR A 305 -1.87 7.63 -19.75
CA THR A 305 -2.64 6.76 -20.62
C THR A 305 -2.62 7.36 -22.01
N ALA A 306 -2.06 6.64 -22.97
CA ALA A 306 -2.06 7.06 -24.36
C ALA A 306 -3.51 7.17 -24.86
N LEU A 307 -3.99 8.37 -25.10
CA LEU A 307 -5.23 8.64 -25.79
C LEU A 307 -5.12 8.07 -27.22
N ARG A 308 -5.75 6.94 -27.46
CA ARG A 308 -6.04 6.48 -28.82
C ARG A 308 -7.02 7.46 -29.45
N THR A 309 -6.55 8.18 -30.44
CA THR A 309 -7.40 8.97 -31.31
C THR A 309 -8.34 8.05 -32.07
N ILE A 310 -9.62 8.08 -31.74
CA ILE A 310 -10.66 7.46 -32.57
C ILE A 310 -10.91 8.44 -33.70
N ARG A 311 -10.48 8.10 -34.91
CA ARG A 311 -10.95 8.76 -36.12
C ARG A 311 -12.38 8.28 -36.39
N THR A 312 -13.31 9.19 -36.38
CA THR A 312 -14.63 9.01 -36.99
C THR A 312 -14.51 9.18 -38.50
N SER A 313 -14.85 8.14 -39.21
CA SER A 313 -15.29 8.19 -40.61
C SER A 313 -16.80 8.15 -40.62
#